data_f178932bcf1dbde8fd600d4ef400641e
#
_entry.id   f178932bcf1dbde8fd600d4ef400641e
#
_cell.length_a   1.000
_cell.length_b   1.000
_cell.length_c   1.000
_cell.angle_alpha   90.00
_cell.angle_beta   90.00
_cell.angle_gamma   90.00
#
_symmetry.space_group_name_H-M   'P 1'
#
loop_
_entity.id
_entity.type
_entity.pdbx_description
1 polymer ?
#
loop_
_entity_poly.entity_id
_entity_poly.type
_entity_poly.pdbx_seq_one_letter_code
_entity_poly.pdbx_strand_id
1 'polypeptide(L)'
;MVTKIKYGNTNTFLIKGSKANILIDTDYAGTLYAFYKAIKEAGLKVSDINYLLATHYHPDHIGLVSELMDQGVKLLILESQLPYVHYSDPIFAKEPYLNYKAIDESKAKILRFSDASAFLSSIGIDGDILPATSHSEDSIIVTLKDGTVIAGDLEPFEYLEAYEDNKALKADWDKVLKSNPKRVLYAHANEKRFD
;
A
#
# COMPACT_ATOMS: atom_id res chain seq x y z
N MET A 1 6.29 -10.02 -10.19
CA MET A 1 7.26 -8.90 -10.41
C MET A 1 6.68 -7.62 -9.82
N VAL A 2 7.47 -6.87 -9.04
CA VAL A 2 7.08 -5.58 -8.45
C VAL A 2 7.77 -4.44 -9.19
N THR A 3 7.01 -3.44 -9.61
CA THR A 3 7.50 -2.22 -10.25
C THR A 3 7.29 -1.04 -9.31
N LYS A 4 8.37 -0.33 -8.95
CA LYS A 4 8.29 0.92 -8.19
C LYS A 4 7.88 2.06 -9.10
N ILE A 5 6.93 2.87 -8.66
CA ILE A 5 6.45 4.07 -9.32
C ILE A 5 6.65 5.23 -8.34
N LYS A 6 7.44 6.23 -8.73
CA LYS A 6 7.77 7.39 -7.88
C LYS A 6 7.35 8.67 -8.58
N TYR A 7 6.48 9.47 -7.96
CA TYR A 7 5.98 10.71 -8.54
C TYR A 7 5.77 11.86 -7.53
N GLY A 8 5.88 11.56 -6.26
CA GLY A 8 5.80 12.51 -5.17
C GLY A 8 6.71 12.08 -4.03
N ASN A 9 6.23 12.11 -2.81
CA ASN A 9 6.99 11.72 -1.63
C ASN A 9 6.88 10.23 -1.33
N THR A 10 5.75 9.60 -1.66
CA THR A 10 5.49 8.19 -1.41
C THR A 10 5.98 7.32 -2.57
N ASN A 11 6.69 6.25 -2.26
CA ASN A 11 6.97 5.19 -3.22
C ASN A 11 5.73 4.32 -3.35
N THR A 12 5.15 4.25 -4.53
CA THR A 12 4.05 3.34 -4.83
C THR A 12 4.58 2.12 -5.58
N PHE A 13 3.87 1.00 -5.48
CA PHE A 13 4.36 -0.25 -6.06
C PHE A 13 3.26 -0.97 -6.83
N LEU A 14 3.51 -1.31 -8.09
CA LEU A 14 2.62 -2.17 -8.86
C LEU A 14 3.11 -3.62 -8.75
N ILE A 15 2.28 -4.49 -8.17
CA ILE A 15 2.49 -5.94 -8.16
C ILE A 15 1.79 -6.52 -9.39
N LYS A 16 2.55 -7.14 -10.29
CA LYS A 16 2.01 -7.82 -11.47
C LYS A 16 1.64 -9.25 -11.13
N GLY A 17 0.37 -9.58 -11.25
CA GLY A 17 -0.13 -10.95 -11.25
C GLY A 17 -0.27 -11.50 -12.67
N SER A 18 -0.51 -12.79 -12.80
CA SER A 18 -0.74 -13.42 -14.11
C SER A 18 -2.14 -13.13 -14.68
N LYS A 19 -3.09 -12.69 -13.86
CA LYS A 19 -4.47 -12.38 -14.28
C LYS A 19 -4.88 -10.95 -13.97
N ALA A 20 -4.36 -10.35 -12.90
CA ALA A 20 -4.64 -8.96 -12.53
C ALA A 20 -3.51 -8.36 -11.72
N ASN A 21 -3.40 -7.04 -11.73
CA ASN A 21 -2.36 -6.27 -11.05
C ASN A 21 -2.95 -5.49 -9.88
N ILE A 22 -2.15 -5.29 -8.83
CA ILE A 22 -2.50 -4.46 -7.68
C ILE A 22 -1.50 -3.31 -7.57
N LEU A 23 -2.01 -2.07 -7.50
CA LEU A 23 -1.23 -0.91 -7.07
C LEU A 23 -1.27 -0.85 -5.54
N ILE A 24 -0.12 -0.70 -4.91
CA ILE A 24 0.01 -0.47 -3.47
C ILE A 24 0.33 0.99 -3.24
N ASP A 25 -0.53 1.64 -2.46
CA ASP A 25 -0.50 3.06 -2.13
C ASP A 25 -0.63 4.00 -3.35
N THR A 26 -0.90 5.24 -3.03
CA THR A 26 -0.80 6.39 -3.94
C THR A 26 0.12 7.43 -3.28
N ASP A 27 0.01 8.68 -3.66
CA ASP A 27 0.63 9.80 -2.96
C ASP A 27 -0.49 10.74 -2.47
N TYR A 28 -0.13 11.93 -2.04
CA TYR A 28 -1.02 12.98 -1.58
C TYR A 28 -2.02 13.43 -2.67
N ALA A 29 -3.16 13.97 -2.26
CA ALA A 29 -4.14 14.52 -3.20
C ALA A 29 -3.52 15.61 -4.09
N GLY A 30 -4.07 15.82 -5.30
CA GLY A 30 -3.56 16.79 -6.26
C GLY A 30 -2.35 16.31 -7.09
N THR A 31 -1.85 15.11 -6.86
CA THR A 31 -0.67 14.57 -7.57
C THR A 31 -1.03 13.72 -8.82
N LEU A 32 -2.30 13.65 -9.20
CA LEU A 32 -2.77 12.78 -10.30
C LEU A 32 -2.00 12.97 -11.61
N TYR A 33 -1.65 14.21 -11.95
CA TYR A 33 -0.90 14.51 -13.17
C TYR A 33 0.53 13.95 -13.14
N ALA A 34 1.17 14.05 -11.98
CA ALA A 34 2.49 13.47 -11.74
C ALA A 34 2.43 11.94 -11.79
N PHE A 35 1.36 11.34 -11.24
CA PHE A 35 1.08 9.91 -11.34
C PHE A 35 0.98 9.45 -12.80
N TYR A 36 0.18 10.12 -13.63
CA TYR A 36 0.05 9.77 -15.05
C TYR A 36 1.39 9.81 -15.79
N LYS A 37 2.22 10.81 -15.50
CA LYS A 37 3.57 10.90 -16.06
C LYS A 37 4.42 9.70 -15.64
N ALA A 38 4.44 9.39 -14.34
CA ALA A 38 5.26 8.31 -13.80
C ALA A 38 4.84 6.93 -14.31
N ILE A 39 3.53 6.62 -14.39
CA ILE A 39 3.08 5.34 -14.93
C ILE A 39 3.40 5.21 -16.43
N LYS A 40 3.30 6.30 -17.19
CA LYS A 40 3.69 6.33 -18.62
C LYS A 40 5.18 6.09 -18.79
N GLU A 41 6.03 6.69 -17.97
CA GLU A 41 7.49 6.46 -17.97
C GLU A 41 7.83 5.01 -17.60
N ALA A 42 7.03 4.37 -16.74
CA ALA A 42 7.12 2.95 -16.42
C ALA A 42 6.54 2.02 -17.51
N GLY A 43 6.05 2.58 -18.63
CA GLY A 43 5.43 1.80 -19.71
C GLY A 43 4.06 1.25 -19.36
N LEU A 44 3.35 1.88 -18.43
CA LEU A 44 2.05 1.46 -17.90
C LEU A 44 0.95 2.46 -18.25
N LYS A 45 -0.30 2.01 -18.10
CA LYS A 45 -1.53 2.80 -18.20
C LYS A 45 -2.38 2.57 -16.96
N VAL A 46 -3.31 3.48 -16.65
CA VAL A 46 -4.28 3.27 -15.57
C VAL A 46 -5.08 1.98 -15.77
N SER A 47 -5.43 1.65 -17.00
CA SER A 47 -6.14 0.40 -17.34
C SER A 47 -5.37 -0.88 -17.04
N ASP A 48 -4.06 -0.80 -16.77
CA ASP A 48 -3.26 -1.94 -16.34
C ASP A 48 -3.37 -2.17 -14.82
N ILE A 49 -3.98 -1.24 -14.09
CA ILE A 49 -4.21 -1.32 -12.65
C ILE A 49 -5.63 -1.86 -12.43
N ASN A 50 -5.75 -3.09 -11.95
CA ASN A 50 -7.05 -3.71 -11.70
C ASN A 50 -7.56 -3.42 -10.29
N TYR A 51 -6.63 -3.43 -9.32
CA TYR A 51 -6.90 -3.20 -7.93
C TYR A 51 -5.95 -2.17 -7.34
N LEU A 52 -6.41 -1.48 -6.30
CA LEU A 52 -5.62 -0.60 -5.46
C LEU A 52 -5.79 -1.06 -4.01
N LEU A 53 -4.71 -1.10 -3.26
CA LEU A 53 -4.68 -1.42 -1.84
C LEU A 53 -3.80 -0.40 -1.13
N ALA A 54 -4.35 0.31 -0.16
CA ALA A 54 -3.58 1.19 0.70
C ALA A 54 -2.93 0.38 1.83
N THR A 55 -1.66 0.65 2.12
CA THR A 55 -1.01 0.05 3.30
C THR A 55 -1.62 0.60 4.59
N HIS A 56 -2.07 1.85 4.58
CA HIS A 56 -2.84 2.50 5.64
C HIS A 56 -3.49 3.79 5.10
N TYR A 57 -4.36 4.43 5.89
CA TYR A 57 -5.18 5.54 5.42
C TYR A 57 -4.66 6.93 5.81
N HIS A 58 -3.33 7.12 5.90
CA HIS A 58 -2.73 8.45 5.97
C HIS A 58 -2.81 9.18 4.63
N PRO A 59 -2.79 10.54 4.64
CA PRO A 59 -3.11 11.34 3.44
C PRO A 59 -2.22 11.06 2.23
N ASP A 60 -0.96 10.78 2.47
CA ASP A 60 0.05 10.55 1.44
C ASP A 60 0.09 9.09 0.95
N HIS A 61 -0.86 8.26 1.37
CA HIS A 61 -1.07 6.90 0.86
C HIS A 61 -2.39 6.73 0.11
N ILE A 62 -3.35 7.67 0.30
CA ILE A 62 -4.69 7.49 -0.24
C ILE A 62 -5.18 8.66 -1.11
N GLY A 63 -4.35 9.66 -1.35
CA GLY A 63 -4.78 10.92 -1.97
C GLY A 63 -5.37 10.79 -3.38
N LEU A 64 -5.05 9.72 -4.12
CA LEU A 64 -5.59 9.47 -5.46
C LEU A 64 -6.58 8.30 -5.54
N VAL A 65 -6.96 7.70 -4.40
CA VAL A 65 -7.79 6.49 -4.37
C VAL A 65 -9.09 6.71 -5.13
N SER A 66 -9.88 7.73 -4.79
CA SER A 66 -11.17 7.99 -5.43
C SER A 66 -11.06 8.35 -6.91
N GLU A 67 -10.02 9.09 -7.29
CA GLU A 67 -9.76 9.46 -8.69
C GLU A 67 -9.44 8.23 -9.54
N LEU A 68 -8.72 7.25 -8.99
CA LEU A 68 -8.43 5.99 -9.66
C LEU A 68 -9.65 5.06 -9.68
N MET A 69 -10.47 5.05 -8.62
CA MET A 69 -11.75 4.34 -8.60
C MET A 69 -12.70 4.85 -9.69
N ASP A 70 -12.78 6.17 -9.90
CA ASP A 70 -13.56 6.77 -10.98
C ASP A 70 -13.09 6.35 -12.39
N GLN A 71 -11.84 5.91 -12.51
CA GLN A 71 -11.25 5.38 -13.74
C GLN A 71 -11.33 3.84 -13.85
N GLY A 72 -12.09 3.19 -12.94
CA GLY A 72 -12.37 1.76 -12.98
C GLY A 72 -11.42 0.88 -12.18
N VAL A 73 -10.48 1.45 -11.43
CA VAL A 73 -9.65 0.69 -10.49
C VAL A 73 -10.50 0.28 -9.29
N LYS A 74 -10.43 -0.99 -8.88
CA LYS A 74 -11.20 -1.51 -7.75
C LYS A 74 -10.41 -1.37 -6.45
N LEU A 75 -10.96 -0.64 -5.48
CA LEU A 75 -10.35 -0.55 -4.16
C LEU A 75 -10.51 -1.87 -3.39
N LEU A 76 -9.41 -2.33 -2.80
CA LEU A 76 -9.40 -3.40 -1.81
C LEU A 76 -9.22 -2.77 -0.42
N ILE A 77 -10.02 -3.20 0.54
CA ILE A 77 -9.93 -2.75 1.93
C ILE A 77 -9.86 -4.00 2.82
N LEU A 78 -8.90 -4.09 3.72
CA LEU A 78 -8.91 -5.10 4.77
C LEU A 78 -9.99 -4.71 5.81
N GLU A 79 -10.68 -5.69 6.36
CA GLU A 79 -11.76 -5.47 7.33
C GLU A 79 -11.31 -4.57 8.50
N SER A 80 -10.06 -4.72 8.95
CA SER A 80 -9.47 -3.89 10.02
C SER A 80 -9.26 -2.42 9.62
N GLN A 81 -9.20 -2.12 8.33
CA GLN A 81 -8.97 -0.77 7.80
C GLN A 81 -10.26 0.05 7.68
N LEU A 82 -11.43 -0.60 7.68
CA LEU A 82 -12.72 0.07 7.48
C LEU A 82 -12.95 1.28 8.40
N PRO A 83 -12.64 1.24 9.72
CA PRO A 83 -12.84 2.39 10.59
C PRO A 83 -11.98 3.61 10.24
N TYR A 84 -10.94 3.41 9.43
CA TYR A 84 -9.90 4.42 9.14
C TYR A 84 -10.03 5.04 7.74
N VAL A 85 -10.91 4.53 6.88
CA VAL A 85 -11.05 4.97 5.48
C VAL A 85 -11.22 6.48 5.34
N HIS A 86 -11.88 7.12 6.30
CA HIS A 86 -12.13 8.56 6.34
C HIS A 86 -11.22 9.35 7.30
N TYR A 87 -10.16 8.70 7.79
CA TYR A 87 -9.23 9.34 8.74
C TYR A 87 -8.62 10.63 8.19
N SER A 88 -8.32 10.63 6.90
CA SER A 88 -7.66 11.76 6.22
C SER A 88 -8.62 12.83 5.68
N ASP A 89 -9.93 12.59 5.65
CA ASP A 89 -10.92 13.55 5.14
C ASP A 89 -10.84 14.92 5.82
N PRO A 90 -10.75 15.02 7.17
CA PRO A 90 -10.62 16.31 7.84
C PRO A 90 -9.30 17.05 7.54
N ILE A 91 -8.27 16.32 7.14
CA ILE A 91 -6.97 16.90 6.75
C ILE A 91 -7.13 17.55 5.39
N PHE A 92 -7.65 16.83 4.40
CA PHE A 92 -7.90 17.35 3.06
C PHE A 92 -8.96 18.45 3.01
N ALA A 93 -9.94 18.43 3.92
CA ALA A 93 -10.92 19.51 4.04
C ALA A 93 -10.30 20.89 4.33
N LYS A 94 -9.09 20.92 4.90
CA LYS A 94 -8.35 22.17 5.14
C LYS A 94 -7.60 22.67 3.90
N GLU A 95 -7.51 21.84 2.85
CA GLU A 95 -6.76 22.08 1.63
C GLU A 95 -7.67 21.93 0.38
N PRO A 96 -8.76 22.72 0.27
CA PRO A 96 -9.78 22.54 -0.78
C PRO A 96 -9.23 22.71 -2.20
N TYR A 97 -8.09 23.37 -2.35
CA TYR A 97 -7.39 23.52 -3.65
C TYR A 97 -6.85 22.20 -4.22
N LEU A 98 -6.71 21.17 -3.40
CA LEU A 98 -6.28 19.84 -3.83
C LEU A 98 -7.40 19.06 -4.54
N ASN A 99 -8.65 19.50 -4.42
CA ASN A 99 -9.83 18.84 -4.98
C ASN A 99 -9.93 17.36 -4.57
N TYR A 100 -9.51 17.03 -3.35
CA TYR A 100 -9.65 15.67 -2.82
C TYR A 100 -11.11 15.24 -2.83
N LYS A 101 -11.34 14.01 -3.22
CA LYS A 101 -12.64 13.37 -3.19
C LYS A 101 -12.61 12.23 -2.18
N ALA A 102 -13.53 12.29 -1.20
CA ALA A 102 -13.65 11.22 -0.20
C ALA A 102 -13.89 9.85 -0.85
N ILE A 103 -13.37 8.83 -0.22
CA ILE A 103 -13.49 7.44 -0.68
C ILE A 103 -14.92 6.96 -0.49
N ASP A 104 -15.47 6.28 -1.50
CA ASP A 104 -16.75 5.60 -1.41
C ASP A 104 -16.49 4.10 -1.19
N GLU A 105 -16.35 3.71 0.07
CA GLU A 105 -16.04 2.35 0.48
C GLU A 105 -17.15 1.35 0.13
N SER A 106 -18.37 1.83 -0.16
CA SER A 106 -19.47 0.95 -0.60
C SER A 106 -19.18 0.27 -1.95
N LYS A 107 -18.24 0.84 -2.73
CA LYS A 107 -17.78 0.31 -4.01
C LYS A 107 -16.52 -0.57 -3.88
N ALA A 108 -15.95 -0.65 -2.69
CA ALA A 108 -14.74 -1.42 -2.45
C ALA A 108 -15.04 -2.92 -2.30
N LYS A 109 -14.01 -3.72 -2.53
CA LYS A 109 -14.01 -5.12 -2.14
C LYS A 109 -13.37 -5.26 -0.76
N ILE A 110 -14.17 -5.69 0.20
CA ILE A 110 -13.68 -5.95 1.55
C ILE A 110 -13.07 -7.34 1.61
N LEU A 111 -11.90 -7.45 2.23
CA LEU A 111 -11.16 -8.69 2.45
C LEU A 111 -10.90 -8.91 3.94
N ARG A 112 -10.93 -10.16 4.37
CA ARG A 112 -10.39 -10.59 5.66
C ARG A 112 -8.94 -11.03 5.47
N PHE A 113 -8.13 -10.92 6.51
CA PHE A 113 -6.76 -11.46 6.46
C PHE A 113 -6.75 -12.97 6.14
N SER A 114 -7.70 -13.73 6.66
CA SER A 114 -7.85 -15.16 6.34
C SER A 114 -8.04 -15.46 4.85
N ASP A 115 -8.57 -14.51 4.10
CA ASP A 115 -8.94 -14.66 2.69
C ASP A 115 -7.90 -14.03 1.75
N ALA A 116 -6.94 -13.28 2.31
CA ALA A 116 -5.99 -12.47 1.54
C ALA A 116 -5.12 -13.31 0.61
N SER A 117 -4.49 -14.37 1.13
CA SER A 117 -3.64 -15.25 0.33
C SER A 117 -4.43 -15.95 -0.79
N ALA A 118 -5.65 -16.42 -0.50
CA ALA A 118 -6.53 -17.03 -1.51
C ALA A 118 -6.93 -16.02 -2.58
N PHE A 119 -7.26 -14.79 -2.20
CA PHE A 119 -7.57 -13.72 -3.15
C PHE A 119 -6.36 -13.39 -4.03
N LEU A 120 -5.17 -13.18 -3.46
CA LEU A 120 -3.95 -12.91 -4.22
C LEU A 120 -3.64 -14.04 -5.21
N SER A 121 -3.74 -15.29 -4.77
CA SER A 121 -3.57 -16.46 -5.63
C SER A 121 -4.58 -16.49 -6.77
N SER A 122 -5.85 -16.10 -6.54
CA SER A 122 -6.89 -16.07 -7.56
C SER A 122 -6.59 -15.12 -8.72
N ILE A 123 -5.81 -14.08 -8.48
CA ILE A 123 -5.37 -13.09 -9.47
C ILE A 123 -3.93 -13.34 -9.97
N GLY A 124 -3.32 -14.44 -9.52
CA GLY A 124 -1.99 -14.87 -9.97
C GLY A 124 -0.83 -14.17 -9.27
N ILE A 125 -1.03 -13.78 -8.01
CA ILE A 125 0.01 -13.25 -7.12
C ILE A 125 0.20 -14.25 -5.98
N ASP A 126 1.43 -14.77 -5.83
CA ASP A 126 1.79 -15.64 -4.72
C ASP A 126 2.26 -14.80 -3.54
N GLY A 127 1.43 -14.65 -2.52
CA GLY A 127 1.72 -13.79 -1.38
C GLY A 127 0.64 -13.84 -0.31
N ASP A 128 0.79 -12.96 0.66
CA ASP A 128 -0.16 -12.75 1.74
C ASP A 128 -0.20 -11.29 2.17
N ILE A 129 -1.23 -10.89 2.90
CA ILE A 129 -1.39 -9.57 3.50
C ILE A 129 -1.51 -9.78 5.01
N LEU A 130 -0.68 -9.08 5.79
CA LEU A 130 -0.61 -9.23 7.23
C LEU A 130 -0.78 -7.87 7.93
N PRO A 131 -1.38 -7.83 9.13
CA PRO A 131 -1.44 -6.61 9.93
C PRO A 131 -0.04 -6.23 10.45
N ALA A 132 0.29 -4.93 10.41
CA ALA A 132 1.56 -4.39 10.89
C ALA A 132 1.31 -3.03 11.57
N THR A 133 0.75 -3.07 12.77
CA THR A 133 0.10 -1.95 13.45
C THR A 133 1.03 -1.06 14.28
N SER A 134 2.34 -1.18 14.13
CA SER A 134 3.30 -0.36 14.89
C SER A 134 3.36 1.10 14.44
N HIS A 135 3.02 1.39 13.19
CA HIS A 135 2.93 2.75 12.65
C HIS A 135 1.53 3.33 12.89
N SER A 136 0.48 2.65 12.44
CA SER A 136 -0.92 2.98 12.67
C SER A 136 -1.77 1.72 12.79
N GLU A 137 -2.93 1.81 13.47
CA GLU A 137 -3.75 0.64 13.78
C GLU A 137 -4.32 -0.08 12.54
N ASP A 138 -4.43 0.63 11.42
CA ASP A 138 -4.88 0.12 10.12
C ASP A 138 -3.76 -0.36 9.21
N SER A 139 -2.50 -0.24 9.64
CA SER A 139 -1.36 -0.58 8.80
C SER A 139 -1.27 -2.07 8.49
N ILE A 140 -0.90 -2.35 7.25
CA ILE A 140 -0.68 -3.69 6.72
C ILE A 140 0.66 -3.78 5.98
N ILE A 141 1.15 -4.99 5.84
CA ILE A 141 2.27 -5.34 4.96
C ILE A 141 1.81 -6.38 3.93
N VAL A 142 2.42 -6.34 2.75
CA VAL A 142 2.22 -7.35 1.70
C VAL A 142 3.49 -8.15 1.56
N THR A 143 3.39 -9.47 1.74
CA THR A 143 4.51 -10.40 1.59
C THR A 143 4.34 -11.24 0.32
N LEU A 144 5.40 -11.37 -0.47
CA LEU A 144 5.40 -12.17 -1.69
C LEU A 144 6.33 -13.37 -1.56
N LYS A 145 5.99 -14.49 -2.18
CA LYS A 145 6.79 -15.71 -2.13
C LYS A 145 8.18 -15.59 -2.77
N ASP A 146 8.41 -14.57 -3.60
CA ASP A 146 9.74 -14.29 -4.15
C ASP A 146 10.69 -13.63 -3.13
N GLY A 147 10.22 -13.39 -1.91
CA GLY A 147 10.94 -12.74 -0.82
C GLY A 147 10.83 -11.22 -0.84
N THR A 148 9.95 -10.64 -1.66
CA THR A 148 9.66 -9.20 -1.61
C THR A 148 8.61 -8.93 -0.54
N VAL A 149 8.84 -7.95 0.34
CA VAL A 149 7.87 -7.41 1.27
C VAL A 149 7.65 -5.94 0.95
N ILE A 150 6.40 -5.50 0.89
CA ILE A 150 6.02 -4.09 0.81
C ILE A 150 5.47 -3.69 2.18
N ALA A 151 6.14 -2.77 2.84
CA ALA A 151 5.97 -2.53 4.27
C ALA A 151 5.31 -1.17 4.61
N GLY A 152 4.94 -0.35 3.59
CA GLY A 152 4.39 0.97 3.82
C GLY A 152 5.32 1.83 4.68
N ASP A 153 4.81 2.32 5.80
CA ASP A 153 5.52 3.17 6.76
C ASP A 153 6.04 2.42 7.99
N LEU A 154 6.16 1.09 7.89
CA LEU A 154 6.88 0.36 8.92
C LEU A 154 8.28 0.95 9.09
N GLU A 155 8.64 1.31 10.31
CA GLU A 155 9.99 1.84 10.59
C GLU A 155 11.08 0.90 10.08
N PRO A 156 12.14 1.43 9.42
CA PRO A 156 13.21 0.62 8.88
C PRO A 156 13.87 -0.31 9.90
N PHE A 157 14.30 -1.48 9.42
CA PHE A 157 14.90 -2.53 10.24
C PHE A 157 16.04 -2.02 11.13
N GLU A 158 16.81 -1.07 10.64
CA GLU A 158 17.94 -0.45 11.31
C GLU A 158 17.53 0.31 12.58
N TYR A 159 16.27 0.68 12.71
CA TYR A 159 15.77 1.41 13.87
C TYR A 159 15.29 0.50 15.02
N LEU A 160 15.27 -0.83 14.82
CA LEU A 160 14.89 -1.76 15.90
C LEU A 160 15.74 -1.60 17.15
N GLU A 161 17.04 -1.37 16.99
CA GLU A 161 17.95 -1.15 18.12
C GLU A 161 17.68 0.20 18.82
N ALA A 162 17.31 1.24 18.05
CA ALA A 162 17.00 2.55 18.61
C ALA A 162 15.64 2.56 19.36
N TYR A 163 14.75 1.64 19.02
CA TYR A 163 13.41 1.51 19.59
C TYR A 163 13.24 0.20 20.37
N GLU A 164 14.22 -0.17 21.19
CA GLU A 164 14.25 -1.45 21.94
C GLU A 164 12.98 -1.72 22.76
N ASP A 165 12.35 -0.68 23.31
CA ASP A 165 11.11 -0.79 24.10
C ASP A 165 9.84 -0.84 23.26
N ASN A 166 9.92 -0.62 21.93
CA ASN A 166 8.76 -0.68 21.04
C ASN A 166 8.41 -2.12 20.69
N LYS A 167 7.59 -2.75 21.53
CA LYS A 167 7.16 -4.14 21.37
C LYS A 167 6.31 -4.34 20.10
N ALA A 168 5.54 -3.32 19.69
CA ALA A 168 4.72 -3.40 18.49
C ALA A 168 5.59 -3.45 17.22
N LEU A 169 6.59 -2.58 17.13
CA LEU A 169 7.56 -2.57 16.03
C LEU A 169 8.31 -3.90 15.93
N LYS A 170 8.76 -4.42 17.07
CA LYS A 170 9.43 -5.73 17.12
C LYS A 170 8.51 -6.86 16.63
N ALA A 171 7.25 -6.86 17.07
CA ALA A 171 6.28 -7.88 16.66
C ALA A 171 5.99 -7.81 15.14
N ASP A 172 5.95 -6.61 14.56
CA ASP A 172 5.74 -6.45 13.11
C ASP A 172 6.98 -6.91 12.33
N TRP A 173 8.19 -6.57 12.81
CA TRP A 173 9.42 -7.10 12.20
C TRP A 173 9.56 -8.62 12.34
N ASP A 174 9.08 -9.21 13.42
CA ASP A 174 9.05 -10.67 13.58
C ASP A 174 8.16 -11.32 12.47
N LYS A 175 7.04 -10.68 12.09
CA LYS A 175 6.20 -11.14 10.97
C LYS A 175 6.93 -11.03 9.63
N VAL A 176 7.60 -9.88 9.40
CA VAL A 176 8.41 -9.67 8.19
C VAL A 176 9.49 -10.73 8.09
N LEU A 177 10.28 -10.95 9.14
CA LEU A 177 11.39 -11.91 9.14
C LEU A 177 10.92 -13.35 8.97
N LYS A 178 9.75 -13.72 9.53
CA LYS A 178 9.13 -15.04 9.32
C LYS A 178 8.75 -15.31 7.87
N SER A 179 8.53 -14.27 7.06
CA SER A 179 8.29 -14.43 5.61
C SER A 179 9.55 -14.72 4.80
N ASN A 180 10.73 -14.77 5.45
CA ASN A 180 12.05 -14.96 4.83
C ASN A 180 12.33 -13.93 3.73
N PRO A 181 12.37 -12.62 4.07
CA PRO A 181 12.48 -11.56 3.08
C PRO A 181 13.87 -11.55 2.44
N LYS A 182 13.91 -11.35 1.13
CA LYS A 182 15.12 -10.98 0.38
C LYS A 182 15.24 -9.47 0.27
N ARG A 183 14.11 -8.77 0.26
CA ARG A 183 14.06 -7.31 0.26
C ARG A 183 12.77 -6.80 0.88
N VAL A 184 12.89 -5.65 1.52
CA VAL A 184 11.75 -4.88 2.04
C VAL A 184 11.69 -3.54 1.33
N LEU A 185 10.53 -3.18 0.83
CA LEU A 185 10.22 -1.95 0.11
C LEU A 185 9.38 -1.05 1.02
N TYR A 186 9.82 0.20 1.22
CA TYR A 186 9.18 1.18 2.08
C TYR A 186 8.57 2.31 1.26
N ALA A 187 7.53 2.93 1.80
CA ALA A 187 6.91 4.09 1.17
C ALA A 187 7.84 5.32 1.19
N HIS A 188 8.59 5.53 2.27
CA HIS A 188 9.42 6.74 2.46
C HIS A 188 10.92 6.48 2.64
N ALA A 189 11.36 5.21 2.62
CA ALA A 189 12.76 4.87 2.77
C ALA A 189 13.33 4.12 1.55
N ASN A 190 14.64 3.93 1.55
CA ASN A 190 15.30 3.07 0.58
C ASN A 190 14.96 1.59 0.85
N GLU A 191 14.98 0.76 -0.19
CA GLU A 191 14.80 -0.68 0.01
C GLU A 191 15.90 -1.24 0.93
N LYS A 192 15.49 -2.18 1.79
CA LYS A 192 16.41 -3.02 2.57
C LYS A 192 16.54 -4.36 1.87
N ARG A 193 17.78 -4.82 1.68
CA ARG A 193 18.09 -6.17 1.19
C ARG A 193 18.60 -7.03 2.34
N PHE A 194 18.21 -8.29 2.31
CA PHE A 194 18.67 -9.34 3.20
C PHE A 194 19.48 -10.36 2.37
N ASP A 195 20.67 -10.68 2.85
CA ASP A 195 21.57 -11.67 2.24
C ASP A 195 21.15 -13.11 2.57
#